data_cba2fa0e1cc219eb115a9b9c63cb16d1
#
_entry.id   cba2fa0e1cc219eb115a9b9c63cb16d1
#
_cell.length_a   1.000
_cell.length_b   1.000
_cell.length_c   1.000
_cell.angle_alpha   90.00
_cell.angle_beta   90.00
_cell.angle_gamma   90.00
#
_symmetry.space_group_name_H-M   'P 1'
#
loop_
_entity.id
_entity.type
_entity.pdbx_description
1 polymer ?
#
loop_
_entity_poly.entity_id
_entity_poly.type
_entity_poly.pdbx_seq_one_letter_code
_entity_poly.pdbx_strand_id
1 'polypeptide(L)'
;MAKHRLMSRRTSVRGVQLVGLTAALAAAAGTSAVALSPSAGPANAGTSATSTQLDAMTAARIERRDLASRDMSRPDLSLEATRKTQAAAAAVAKARAAKLTANATLTQRRALALAAAKALAVRKAAAVAKAAAEARAEAIAKAKAAPKVVLPTTGYHLTAGFGQAGGRWAANHTGLDFAAPIGTPVRSVMAGEVIQADFEGAYGRQVKVRHADGTVTSYSHMSAFAVSVGDTVQAGDKVGAIGVTGNTTGPHVHFEVLPGGDGPIDPKPWLREHGLNP
;
A
#
# COMPACT_ATOMS: atom_id res chain seq x y z
N MET A 1 -46.90 -4.67 -35.37
CA MET A 1 -46.08 -3.46 -35.08
C MET A 1 -46.01 -3.27 -33.58
N ALA A 2 -44.88 -3.59 -32.95
CA ALA A 2 -44.47 -3.11 -31.62
C ALA A 2 -42.99 -3.39 -31.44
N LYS A 3 -42.16 -2.36 -31.48
CA LYS A 3 -40.72 -2.41 -31.34
C LYS A 3 -40.40 -2.36 -29.83
N HIS A 4 -39.93 -3.44 -29.24
CA HIS A 4 -39.33 -3.41 -27.90
C HIS A 4 -37.86 -3.05 -27.99
N ARG A 5 -37.57 -1.87 -27.45
CA ARG A 5 -36.25 -1.27 -27.31
C ARG A 5 -35.59 -1.87 -26.06
N LEU A 6 -34.59 -2.75 -26.20
CA LEU A 6 -33.76 -3.23 -25.09
C LEU A 6 -32.81 -2.12 -24.66
N MET A 7 -32.99 -1.64 -23.43
CA MET A 7 -32.03 -0.77 -22.73
C MET A 7 -30.87 -1.62 -22.21
N SER A 8 -29.70 -1.41 -22.79
CA SER A 8 -28.43 -1.90 -22.29
C SER A 8 -28.06 -1.15 -21.00
N ARG A 9 -28.09 -1.84 -19.85
CA ARG A 9 -27.50 -1.35 -18.60
C ARG A 9 -25.99 -1.59 -18.63
N ARG A 10 -25.23 -0.53 -18.86
CA ARG A 10 -23.79 -0.53 -18.64
C ARG A 10 -23.53 -0.52 -17.14
N THR A 11 -23.09 -1.63 -16.56
CA THR A 11 -22.49 -1.69 -15.24
C THR A 11 -21.05 -1.22 -15.34
N SER A 12 -20.78 -0.05 -14.82
CA SER A 12 -19.41 0.49 -14.67
C SER A 12 -18.69 -0.27 -13.56
N VAL A 13 -17.75 -1.11 -13.93
CA VAL A 13 -16.78 -1.69 -13.00
C VAL A 13 -15.83 -0.56 -12.58
N ARG A 14 -15.94 -0.14 -11.32
CA ARG A 14 -14.97 0.77 -10.71
C ARG A 14 -13.65 0.03 -10.53
N GLY A 15 -12.68 0.37 -11.37
CA GLY A 15 -11.31 -0.06 -11.19
C GLY A 15 -10.76 0.49 -9.87
N VAL A 16 -10.34 -0.41 -8.98
CA VAL A 16 -9.54 -0.06 -7.81
C VAL A 16 -8.15 0.27 -8.31
N GLN A 17 -7.84 1.56 -8.40
CA GLN A 17 -6.47 2.02 -8.63
C GLN A 17 -5.66 1.73 -7.37
N LEU A 18 -4.73 0.78 -7.44
CA LEU A 18 -3.64 0.66 -6.48
C LEU A 18 -2.73 1.89 -6.65
N VAL A 19 -2.90 2.86 -5.76
CA VAL A 19 -1.95 3.96 -5.62
C VAL A 19 -0.67 3.40 -5.02
N GLY A 20 0.33 3.19 -5.85
CA GLY A 20 1.68 2.89 -5.43
C GLY A 20 2.26 4.08 -4.66
N LEU A 21 2.36 3.96 -3.35
CA LEU A 21 3.00 4.93 -2.47
C LEU A 21 4.52 4.76 -2.57
N THR A 22 5.14 5.41 -3.54
CA THR A 22 6.59 5.61 -3.58
C THR A 22 6.94 6.68 -2.56
N ALA A 23 7.36 6.29 -1.37
CA ALA A 23 7.96 7.19 -0.39
C ALA A 23 9.35 7.60 -0.87
N ALA A 24 9.43 8.74 -1.55
CA ALA A 24 10.69 9.42 -1.78
C ALA A 24 11.14 10.07 -0.47
N LEU A 25 12.15 9.52 0.18
CA LEU A 25 12.85 10.13 1.31
C LEU A 25 13.79 11.21 0.77
N ALA A 26 13.30 12.45 0.63
CA ALA A 26 14.15 13.61 0.43
C ALA A 26 14.58 14.12 1.81
N ALA A 27 15.81 13.84 2.20
CA ALA A 27 16.47 14.49 3.32
C ALA A 27 16.89 15.90 2.87
N ALA A 28 16.04 16.90 3.14
CA ALA A 28 16.42 18.30 3.04
C ALA A 28 16.79 18.80 4.44
N ALA A 29 18.08 18.82 4.73
CA ALA A 29 18.65 19.62 5.81
C ALA A 29 18.63 21.08 5.35
N GLY A 30 17.53 21.79 5.64
CA GLY A 30 17.40 23.21 5.44
C GLY A 30 17.47 23.92 6.78
N THR A 31 18.64 24.45 7.14
CA THR A 31 18.81 25.43 8.22
C THR A 31 18.25 26.76 7.73
N SER A 32 16.97 27.04 8.01
CA SER A 32 16.40 28.37 7.81
C SER A 32 16.76 29.24 9.01
N ALA A 33 17.82 30.03 8.88
CA ALA A 33 18.05 31.18 9.73
C ALA A 33 16.95 32.20 9.44
N VAL A 34 16.03 32.36 10.38
CA VAL A 34 15.07 33.48 10.36
C VAL A 34 15.83 34.72 10.78
N ALA A 35 16.28 35.50 9.80
CA ALA A 35 16.74 36.87 10.03
C ALA A 35 15.50 37.71 10.38
N LEU A 36 15.39 38.12 11.64
CA LEU A 36 14.49 39.19 12.03
C LEU A 36 15.03 40.52 11.45
N SER A 37 14.49 40.95 10.35
CA SER A 37 14.64 42.30 9.88
C SER A 37 13.78 43.22 10.76
N PRO A 38 14.34 44.32 11.34
CA PRO A 38 13.51 45.29 12.01
C PRO A 38 12.69 46.03 10.94
N SER A 39 11.38 45.90 11.01
CA SER A 39 10.49 46.71 10.21
C SER A 39 10.63 48.20 10.62
N ALA A 40 11.14 49.00 9.73
CA ALA A 40 11.09 50.44 9.87
C ALA A 40 9.61 50.87 9.85
N GLY A 41 9.13 51.36 10.98
CA GLY A 41 7.84 52.04 11.07
C GLY A 41 7.86 53.36 10.28
N PRO A 42 6.70 53.84 9.86
CA PRO A 42 6.60 55.07 9.03
C PRO A 42 7.11 56.26 9.85
N ALA A 43 8.01 56.99 9.22
CA ALA A 43 8.48 58.27 9.74
C ALA A 43 7.30 59.23 9.86
N ASN A 44 6.87 59.49 11.08
CA ASN A 44 5.92 60.52 11.36
C ASN A 44 6.69 61.89 11.33
N ALA A 45 6.41 62.67 10.30
CA ALA A 45 6.93 64.05 10.21
C ALA A 45 6.26 64.91 11.31
N GLY A 46 6.80 64.78 12.53
CA GLY A 46 6.45 65.66 13.64
C GLY A 46 7.27 66.92 13.52
N THR A 47 6.59 68.03 13.33
CA THR A 47 7.09 69.40 13.35
C THR A 47 8.07 69.56 14.51
N SER A 48 9.32 69.95 14.19
CA SER A 48 10.34 70.31 15.13
C SER A 48 9.91 71.61 15.87
N ALA A 49 9.31 71.42 17.04
CA ALA A 49 9.19 72.53 17.96
C ALA A 49 10.62 72.87 18.45
N THR A 50 11.03 74.08 18.21
CA THR A 50 12.35 74.60 18.60
C THR A 50 12.52 74.40 20.13
N SER A 51 13.70 73.97 20.55
CA SER A 51 14.06 73.74 21.97
C SER A 51 13.65 74.88 22.89
N THR A 52 13.70 76.09 22.44
CA THR A 52 13.28 77.28 23.14
C THR A 52 11.77 77.31 23.51
N GLN A 53 10.88 76.72 22.75
CA GLN A 53 9.45 76.61 23.08
C GLN A 53 9.16 75.51 24.12
N LEU A 54 9.92 74.43 24.11
CA LEU A 54 9.83 73.39 25.11
C LEU A 54 10.31 73.86 26.48
N ASP A 55 11.40 74.64 26.53
CA ASP A 55 11.93 75.18 27.79
C ASP A 55 10.96 76.23 28.38
N ALA A 56 10.33 77.08 27.58
CA ALA A 56 9.36 78.03 28.06
C ALA A 56 8.08 77.38 28.60
N MET A 57 7.59 76.28 27.95
CA MET A 57 6.42 75.56 28.41
C MET A 57 6.74 74.72 29.68
N THR A 58 7.96 74.24 29.80
CA THR A 58 8.42 73.48 30.97
C THR A 58 8.59 74.40 32.17
N ALA A 59 9.20 75.60 32.00
CA ALA A 59 9.34 76.61 33.06
C ALA A 59 7.94 77.08 33.52
N ALA A 60 7.01 77.39 32.62
CA ALA A 60 5.66 77.80 33.00
C ALA A 60 4.85 76.68 33.68
N ARG A 61 5.20 75.42 33.46
CA ARG A 61 4.60 74.26 34.10
C ARG A 61 5.15 74.01 35.49
N ILE A 62 6.41 74.34 35.70
CA ILE A 62 7.08 74.26 36.99
C ILE A 62 6.58 75.41 37.92
N GLU A 63 6.49 76.66 37.43
CA GLU A 63 5.92 77.76 38.18
C GLU A 63 4.43 77.55 38.57
N ARG A 64 3.61 77.03 37.76
CA ARG A 64 2.24 76.65 38.10
C ARG A 64 2.15 75.52 39.09
N ARG A 65 3.14 74.64 39.19
CA ARG A 65 3.19 73.54 40.14
C ARG A 65 3.59 74.04 41.54
N ASP A 66 4.47 75.05 41.61
CA ASP A 66 4.85 75.64 42.88
C ASP A 66 3.79 76.52 43.51
N LEU A 67 2.93 77.13 42.68
CA LEU A 67 1.79 77.92 43.17
C LEU A 67 0.59 77.09 43.64
N ALA A 68 0.52 75.79 43.22
CA ALA A 68 -0.55 74.87 43.58
C ALA A 68 -0.23 74.04 44.84
N SER A 69 1.02 74.14 45.40
CA SER A 69 1.44 73.33 46.49
C SER A 69 1.28 74.08 47.85
N ARG A 70 0.03 74.41 48.22
CA ARG A 70 -0.32 74.83 49.57
C ARG A 70 -1.06 73.81 50.40
N ASP A 71 -0.83 72.54 50.18
CA ASP A 71 -1.40 71.48 50.99
C ASP A 71 -0.30 70.45 51.33
N MET A 72 0.40 70.73 52.40
CA MET A 72 1.46 69.85 52.93
C MET A 72 0.94 68.53 53.54
N SER A 73 -0.35 68.30 53.53
CA SER A 73 -0.97 67.09 54.06
C SER A 73 -1.31 66.03 53.02
N ARG A 74 -0.88 66.17 51.74
CA ARG A 74 -1.15 65.21 50.66
C ARG A 74 0.00 64.29 50.19
N PRO A 75 1.23 64.33 50.71
CA PRO A 75 2.31 63.48 50.21
C PRO A 75 2.08 61.99 50.48
N ASP A 76 1.45 61.65 51.62
CA ASP A 76 1.33 60.23 52.02
C ASP A 76 0.31 59.42 51.19
N LEU A 77 -0.82 60.01 50.84
CA LEU A 77 -1.84 59.32 50.05
C LEU A 77 -1.39 59.06 48.61
N SER A 78 -0.60 59.95 48.02
CA SER A 78 -0.07 59.77 46.67
C SER A 78 1.04 58.72 46.65
N LEU A 79 1.87 58.68 47.71
CA LEU A 79 2.92 57.66 47.84
C LEU A 79 2.34 56.28 48.10
N GLU A 80 1.29 56.17 48.88
CA GLU A 80 0.57 54.90 49.13
C GLU A 80 -0.15 54.41 47.92
N ALA A 81 -0.82 55.27 47.14
CA ALA A 81 -1.42 54.96 45.88
C ALA A 81 -0.39 54.46 44.86
N THR A 82 0.79 55.13 44.78
CA THR A 82 1.87 54.70 43.89
C THR A 82 2.44 53.34 44.30
N ARG A 83 2.61 53.09 45.61
CA ARG A 83 3.04 51.77 46.09
C ARG A 83 2.02 50.68 45.77
N LYS A 84 0.73 50.92 45.93
CA LYS A 84 -0.35 49.97 45.55
C LYS A 84 -0.33 49.67 44.08
N THR A 85 -0.20 50.68 43.21
CA THR A 85 -0.16 50.44 41.74
C THR A 85 1.13 49.71 41.34
N GLN A 86 2.25 50.01 41.93
CA GLN A 86 3.50 49.28 41.68
C GLN A 86 3.41 47.82 42.17
N ALA A 87 2.84 47.57 43.34
CA ALA A 87 2.65 46.23 43.87
C ALA A 87 1.68 45.40 42.97
N ALA A 88 0.60 46.03 42.52
CA ALA A 88 -0.32 45.39 41.58
C ALA A 88 0.32 45.09 40.25
N ALA A 89 1.10 46.02 39.69
CA ALA A 89 1.84 45.80 38.43
C ALA A 89 2.90 44.67 38.60
N ALA A 90 3.60 44.62 39.71
CA ALA A 90 4.55 43.54 40.00
C ALA A 90 3.87 42.17 40.15
N ALA A 91 2.70 42.12 40.78
CA ALA A 91 1.92 40.89 40.89
C ALA A 91 1.46 40.40 39.53
N VAL A 92 0.96 41.29 38.65
CA VAL A 92 0.56 40.95 37.26
C VAL A 92 1.77 40.50 36.44
N ALA A 93 2.92 41.18 36.56
CA ALA A 93 4.14 40.77 35.86
C ALA A 93 4.62 39.38 36.32
N LYS A 94 4.57 39.09 37.64
CA LYS A 94 4.91 37.76 38.18
C LYS A 94 3.95 36.68 37.69
N ALA A 95 2.66 36.95 37.68
CA ALA A 95 1.65 36.01 37.16
C ALA A 95 1.82 35.74 35.65
N ARG A 96 2.15 36.79 34.86
CA ARG A 96 2.45 36.65 33.43
C ARG A 96 3.73 35.84 33.21
N ALA A 97 4.78 36.08 33.95
CA ALA A 97 6.02 35.30 33.86
C ALA A 97 5.78 33.81 34.19
N ALA A 98 5.00 33.53 35.24
CA ALA A 98 4.63 32.16 35.61
C ALA A 98 3.80 31.45 34.49
N LYS A 99 2.86 32.14 33.84
CA LYS A 99 2.15 31.60 32.69
C LYS A 99 3.06 31.34 31.50
N LEU A 100 3.99 32.21 31.21
CA LEU A 100 4.94 32.03 30.11
C LEU A 100 5.86 30.84 30.34
N THR A 101 6.39 30.65 31.53
CA THR A 101 7.19 29.48 31.90
C THR A 101 6.40 28.19 31.84
N ALA A 102 5.15 28.18 32.33
CA ALA A 102 4.28 27.01 32.23
C ALA A 102 3.98 26.62 30.77
N ASN A 103 3.71 27.61 29.93
CA ASN A 103 3.46 27.37 28.50
C ASN A 103 4.71 26.87 27.76
N ALA A 104 5.89 27.44 28.08
CA ALA A 104 7.17 26.97 27.53
C ALA A 104 7.42 25.49 27.89
N THR A 105 7.19 25.12 29.16
CA THR A 105 7.33 23.74 29.62
C THR A 105 6.36 22.77 28.92
N LEU A 106 5.11 23.18 28.75
CA LEU A 106 4.12 22.39 28.02
C LEU A 106 4.51 22.21 26.54
N THR A 107 4.97 23.26 25.89
CA THR A 107 5.44 23.21 24.50
C THR A 107 6.62 22.27 24.35
N GLN A 108 7.59 22.35 25.25
CA GLN A 108 8.74 21.44 25.26
C GLN A 108 8.34 19.97 25.46
N ARG A 109 7.45 19.70 26.42
CA ARG A 109 6.91 18.33 26.64
C ARG A 109 6.17 17.79 25.41
N ARG A 110 5.37 18.63 24.75
CA ARG A 110 4.68 18.25 23.51
C ARG A 110 5.66 17.96 22.39
N ALA A 111 6.70 18.76 22.23
CA ALA A 111 7.74 18.54 21.22
C ALA A 111 8.49 17.22 21.45
N LEU A 112 8.86 16.92 22.69
CA LEU A 112 9.53 15.65 23.07
C LEU A 112 8.62 14.45 22.83
N ALA A 113 7.33 14.53 23.20
CA ALA A 113 6.36 13.47 22.96
C ALA A 113 6.15 13.20 21.46
N LEU A 114 6.07 14.26 20.66
CA LEU A 114 5.94 14.14 19.18
C LEU A 114 7.19 13.52 18.56
N ALA A 115 8.38 13.91 19.01
CA ALA A 115 9.64 13.32 18.55
C ALA A 115 9.73 11.82 18.89
N ALA A 116 9.35 11.45 20.12
CA ALA A 116 9.30 10.05 20.54
C ALA A 116 8.30 9.22 19.74
N ALA A 117 7.11 9.77 19.49
CA ALA A 117 6.09 9.11 18.66
C ALA A 117 6.57 8.90 17.21
N LYS A 118 7.20 9.91 16.60
CA LYS A 118 7.82 9.80 15.28
C LYS A 118 8.92 8.74 15.24
N ALA A 119 9.80 8.71 16.22
CA ALA A 119 10.87 7.71 16.30
C ALA A 119 10.30 6.28 16.43
N LEU A 120 9.25 6.10 17.23
CA LEU A 120 8.58 4.81 17.36
C LEU A 120 7.90 4.38 16.04
N ALA A 121 7.24 5.31 15.35
CA ALA A 121 6.62 5.04 14.05
C ALA A 121 7.66 4.61 12.99
N VAL A 122 8.80 5.29 12.93
CA VAL A 122 9.91 4.93 12.03
C VAL A 122 10.46 3.53 12.36
N ARG A 123 10.67 3.22 13.65
CA ARG A 123 11.13 1.88 14.06
C ARG A 123 10.12 0.78 13.69
N LYS A 124 8.82 1.02 13.90
CA LYS A 124 7.77 0.07 13.50
C LYS A 124 7.74 -0.13 11.99
N ALA A 125 7.80 0.94 11.21
CA ALA A 125 7.84 0.87 9.74
C ALA A 125 9.08 0.09 9.25
N ALA A 126 10.26 0.34 9.82
CA ALA A 126 11.49 -0.39 9.49
C ALA A 126 11.39 -1.89 9.83
N ALA A 127 10.80 -2.25 10.97
CA ALA A 127 10.59 -3.64 11.35
C ALA A 127 9.63 -4.37 10.39
N VAL A 128 8.54 -3.72 9.99
CA VAL A 128 7.59 -4.28 9.01
C VAL A 128 8.26 -4.44 7.65
N ALA A 129 9.02 -3.45 7.19
CA ALA A 129 9.76 -3.53 5.92
C ALA A 129 10.81 -4.65 5.93
N LYS A 130 11.53 -4.83 7.04
CA LYS A 130 12.49 -5.93 7.20
C LYS A 130 11.80 -7.29 7.14
N ALA A 131 10.72 -7.49 7.89
CA ALA A 131 9.96 -8.74 7.88
C ALA A 131 9.39 -9.06 6.48
N ALA A 132 8.88 -8.06 5.76
CA ALA A 132 8.42 -8.22 4.39
C ALA A 132 9.55 -8.60 3.42
N ALA A 133 10.74 -8.02 3.58
CA ALA A 133 11.90 -8.37 2.78
C ALA A 133 12.40 -9.80 3.04
N GLU A 134 12.43 -10.24 4.30
CA GLU A 134 12.78 -11.61 4.69
C GLU A 134 11.77 -12.61 4.14
N ALA A 135 10.47 -12.37 4.28
CA ALA A 135 9.43 -13.22 3.72
C ALA A 135 9.51 -13.32 2.19
N ARG A 136 9.81 -12.20 1.50
CA ARG A 136 10.03 -12.20 0.05
C ARG A 136 11.27 -12.99 -0.36
N ALA A 137 12.37 -12.86 0.39
CA ALA A 137 13.60 -13.62 0.13
C ALA A 137 13.38 -15.13 0.34
N GLU A 138 12.65 -15.53 1.38
CA GLU A 138 12.27 -16.92 1.63
C GLU A 138 11.37 -17.47 0.51
N ALA A 139 10.37 -16.72 0.07
CA ALA A 139 9.51 -17.10 -1.05
C ALA A 139 10.30 -17.29 -2.36
N ILE A 140 11.26 -16.41 -2.66
CA ILE A 140 12.15 -16.53 -3.82
C ILE A 140 13.04 -17.79 -3.69
N ALA A 141 13.60 -18.03 -2.52
CA ALA A 141 14.45 -19.22 -2.27
C ALA A 141 13.63 -20.51 -2.42
N LYS A 142 12.41 -20.54 -1.89
CA LYS A 142 11.47 -21.66 -2.02
C LYS A 142 11.06 -21.90 -3.48
N ALA A 143 10.75 -20.84 -4.23
CA ALA A 143 10.43 -20.94 -5.65
C ALA A 143 11.63 -21.45 -6.48
N LYS A 144 12.86 -21.05 -6.14
CA LYS A 144 14.08 -21.53 -6.82
C LYS A 144 14.40 -22.99 -6.48
N ALA A 145 14.03 -23.45 -5.28
CA ALA A 145 14.23 -24.84 -4.83
C ALA A 145 13.10 -25.79 -5.28
N ALA A 146 11.93 -25.26 -5.68
CA ALA A 146 10.82 -26.06 -6.18
C ALA A 146 11.21 -26.78 -7.49
N PRO A 147 10.72 -28.01 -7.74
CA PRO A 147 10.93 -28.68 -9.01
C PRO A 147 10.36 -27.82 -10.15
N LYS A 148 11.11 -27.70 -11.23
CA LYS A 148 10.66 -26.91 -12.39
C LYS A 148 9.45 -27.52 -13.08
N VAL A 149 9.38 -28.87 -13.11
CA VAL A 149 8.28 -29.65 -13.70
C VAL A 149 7.90 -30.79 -12.76
N VAL A 150 6.59 -31.09 -12.69
CA VAL A 150 6.03 -32.22 -11.92
C VAL A 150 4.99 -32.95 -12.76
N LEU A 151 4.59 -34.14 -12.35
CA LEU A 151 3.48 -34.85 -12.99
C LEU A 151 2.11 -34.21 -12.66
N PRO A 152 1.14 -34.27 -13.56
CA PRO A 152 -0.17 -33.61 -13.40
C PRO A 152 -1.01 -34.20 -12.26
N THR A 153 -0.72 -35.43 -11.84
CA THR A 153 -1.39 -36.09 -10.70
C THR A 153 -0.50 -37.17 -10.11
N THR A 154 -0.93 -37.78 -9.01
CA THR A 154 -0.23 -38.89 -8.32
C THR A 154 -1.16 -40.05 -8.10
N GLY A 155 -0.61 -41.27 -7.90
CA GLY A 155 -1.42 -42.47 -7.65
C GLY A 155 -2.25 -42.89 -8.86
N TYR A 156 -1.72 -42.70 -10.04
CA TYR A 156 -2.39 -42.93 -11.33
C TYR A 156 -1.87 -44.18 -12.01
N HIS A 157 -2.57 -44.58 -13.06
CA HIS A 157 -2.09 -45.45 -14.14
C HIS A 157 -2.45 -44.83 -15.51
N LEU A 158 -1.63 -45.06 -16.53
CA LEU A 158 -1.89 -44.55 -17.87
C LEU A 158 -2.91 -45.45 -18.58
N THR A 159 -3.93 -44.82 -19.18
CA THR A 159 -5.03 -45.54 -19.88
C THR A 159 -5.07 -45.30 -21.36
N ALA A 160 -4.60 -44.15 -21.85
CA ALA A 160 -4.47 -43.85 -23.27
C ALA A 160 -3.27 -42.95 -23.54
N GLY A 161 -2.58 -43.17 -24.65
CA GLY A 161 -1.43 -42.41 -25.13
C GLY A 161 -1.76 -41.49 -26.28
N PHE A 162 -0.88 -40.55 -26.56
CA PHE A 162 -0.96 -39.64 -27.69
C PHE A 162 -1.00 -40.40 -29.03
N GLY A 163 -1.81 -39.91 -29.97
CA GLY A 163 -1.95 -40.50 -31.31
C GLY A 163 -2.72 -41.81 -31.36
N GLN A 164 -3.22 -42.31 -30.24
CA GLN A 164 -4.01 -43.54 -30.22
C GLN A 164 -5.28 -43.36 -31.02
N ALA A 165 -5.49 -44.24 -32.01
CA ALA A 165 -6.66 -44.27 -32.86
C ALA A 165 -7.75 -45.20 -32.35
N GLY A 166 -8.99 -44.99 -32.74
CA GLY A 166 -10.12 -45.85 -32.43
C GLY A 166 -11.46 -45.09 -32.39
N GLY A 167 -12.58 -45.85 -32.31
CA GLY A 167 -13.94 -45.25 -32.32
C GLY A 167 -14.31 -44.43 -31.07
N ARG A 168 -13.37 -44.22 -30.14
CA ARG A 168 -13.55 -43.43 -28.94
C ARG A 168 -13.26 -41.94 -29.16
N TRP A 169 -12.51 -41.60 -30.20
CA TRP A 169 -12.11 -40.24 -30.55
C TRP A 169 -12.62 -39.86 -31.93
N ALA A 170 -13.01 -38.61 -32.11
CA ALA A 170 -13.39 -38.10 -33.42
C ALA A 170 -12.22 -38.04 -34.42
N ALA A 171 -11.01 -37.96 -33.87
CA ALA A 171 -9.72 -38.05 -34.53
C ALA A 171 -8.77 -38.90 -33.64
N ASN A 172 -7.45 -38.76 -33.77
CA ASN A 172 -6.52 -39.40 -32.86
C ASN A 172 -6.53 -38.72 -31.48
N HIS A 173 -6.16 -39.48 -30.42
CA HIS A 173 -6.04 -38.97 -29.07
C HIS A 173 -4.96 -37.88 -28.96
N THR A 174 -5.29 -36.76 -28.40
CA THR A 174 -4.47 -35.53 -28.44
C THR A 174 -3.58 -35.34 -27.21
N GLY A 175 -3.61 -36.23 -26.22
CA GLY A 175 -2.89 -36.11 -24.99
C GLY A 175 -2.45 -37.42 -24.35
N LEU A 176 -2.27 -37.40 -23.07
CA LEU A 176 -1.92 -38.54 -22.22
C LEU A 176 -2.91 -38.62 -21.06
N ASP A 177 -3.56 -39.77 -20.88
CA ASP A 177 -4.61 -40.00 -19.89
C ASP A 177 -4.05 -40.60 -18.61
N PHE A 178 -4.15 -39.86 -17.52
CA PHE A 178 -3.78 -40.29 -16.19
C PHE A 178 -5.03 -40.65 -15.39
N ALA A 179 -5.32 -41.93 -15.29
CA ALA A 179 -6.50 -42.44 -14.58
C ALA A 179 -6.20 -42.54 -13.06
N ALA A 180 -7.06 -41.98 -12.25
CA ALA A 180 -7.07 -42.07 -10.80
C ALA A 180 -8.48 -41.80 -10.26
N PRO A 181 -8.80 -42.10 -8.99
CA PRO A 181 -10.13 -41.88 -8.44
C PRO A 181 -10.62 -40.43 -8.57
N ILE A 182 -11.96 -40.27 -8.73
CA ILE A 182 -12.61 -38.95 -8.74
C ILE A 182 -12.20 -38.18 -7.45
N GLY A 183 -11.88 -36.87 -7.62
CA GLY A 183 -11.46 -36.03 -6.52
C GLY A 183 -9.95 -36.01 -6.28
N THR A 184 -9.16 -36.91 -6.91
CA THR A 184 -7.69 -36.86 -6.87
C THR A 184 -7.21 -35.49 -7.36
N PRO A 185 -6.28 -34.80 -6.67
CA PRO A 185 -5.79 -33.51 -7.07
C PRO A 185 -5.12 -33.51 -8.46
N VAL A 186 -5.55 -32.61 -9.31
CA VAL A 186 -4.86 -32.26 -10.56
C VAL A 186 -3.98 -31.03 -10.29
N ARG A 187 -2.72 -31.10 -10.72
CA ARG A 187 -1.69 -30.10 -10.41
C ARG A 187 -1.13 -29.49 -11.68
N SER A 188 -0.77 -28.20 -11.62
CA SER A 188 0.01 -27.58 -12.69
C SER A 188 1.37 -28.25 -12.80
N VAL A 189 1.76 -28.68 -13.99
CA VAL A 189 3.07 -29.32 -14.21
C VAL A 189 4.22 -28.34 -14.11
N MET A 190 4.00 -27.05 -14.41
CA MET A 190 5.00 -25.97 -14.33
C MET A 190 4.37 -24.71 -13.74
N ALA A 191 5.24 -23.76 -13.34
CA ALA A 191 4.80 -22.41 -12.99
C ALA A 191 4.24 -21.67 -14.20
N GLY A 192 3.15 -20.92 -14.02
CA GLY A 192 2.51 -20.18 -15.12
C GLY A 192 1.29 -19.38 -14.69
N GLU A 193 0.58 -18.88 -15.68
CA GLU A 193 -0.69 -18.16 -15.54
C GLU A 193 -1.85 -18.97 -16.12
N VAL A 194 -2.94 -19.05 -15.38
CA VAL A 194 -4.17 -19.69 -15.83
C VAL A 194 -4.83 -18.84 -16.89
N ILE A 195 -4.90 -19.35 -18.12
CA ILE A 195 -5.49 -18.64 -19.26
C ILE A 195 -6.90 -19.13 -19.61
N GLN A 196 -7.30 -20.28 -19.07
CA GLN A 196 -8.63 -20.86 -19.23
C GLN A 196 -9.00 -21.68 -18.00
N ALA A 197 -10.24 -21.55 -17.51
CA ALA A 197 -10.84 -22.38 -16.46
C ALA A 197 -12.36 -22.40 -16.71
N ASP A 198 -12.79 -23.24 -17.64
CA ASP A 198 -14.16 -23.26 -18.14
C ASP A 198 -14.58 -24.66 -18.60
N PHE A 199 -15.87 -24.81 -19.01
CA PHE A 199 -16.41 -26.03 -19.61
C PHE A 199 -16.24 -25.96 -21.11
N GLU A 200 -15.41 -26.87 -21.70
CA GLU A 200 -15.02 -26.86 -23.09
C GLU A 200 -15.48 -28.14 -23.78
N GLY A 201 -16.74 -28.20 -24.20
CA GLY A 201 -17.33 -29.26 -25.02
C GLY A 201 -16.92 -30.69 -24.62
N ALA A 202 -16.21 -31.39 -25.49
CA ALA A 202 -15.74 -32.76 -25.26
C ALA A 202 -14.70 -32.88 -24.14
N TYR A 203 -13.94 -31.83 -23.87
CA TYR A 203 -12.95 -31.78 -22.78
C TYR A 203 -13.56 -31.65 -21.38
N GLY A 204 -14.86 -31.29 -21.32
CA GLY A 204 -15.53 -31.05 -20.05
C GLY A 204 -14.94 -29.84 -19.29
N ARG A 205 -14.81 -29.93 -17.98
CA ARG A 205 -14.10 -28.89 -17.20
C ARG A 205 -12.62 -28.95 -17.52
N GLN A 206 -12.13 -27.86 -18.12
CA GLN A 206 -10.76 -27.73 -18.61
C GLN A 206 -10.06 -26.52 -17.97
N VAL A 207 -8.83 -26.70 -17.55
CA VAL A 207 -7.91 -25.61 -17.19
C VAL A 207 -6.76 -25.61 -18.19
N LYS A 208 -6.38 -24.42 -18.68
CA LYS A 208 -5.14 -24.24 -19.45
C LYS A 208 -4.23 -23.26 -18.70
N VAL A 209 -2.96 -23.61 -18.63
CA VAL A 209 -1.91 -22.81 -17.99
C VAL A 209 -0.86 -22.47 -19.04
N ARG A 210 -0.56 -21.18 -19.20
CA ARG A 210 0.55 -20.68 -20.04
C ARG A 210 1.79 -20.52 -19.19
N HIS A 211 2.88 -21.12 -19.64
CA HIS A 211 4.18 -21.10 -18.96
C HIS A 211 5.10 -20.02 -19.54
N ALA A 212 6.19 -19.72 -18.81
CA ALA A 212 7.10 -18.64 -19.17
C ALA A 212 7.85 -18.86 -20.50
N ASP A 213 8.00 -20.09 -20.94
CA ASP A 213 8.59 -20.49 -22.22
C ASP A 213 7.60 -20.44 -23.41
N GLY A 214 6.36 -20.02 -23.16
CA GLY A 214 5.28 -19.97 -24.14
C GLY A 214 4.52 -21.29 -24.30
N THR A 215 4.94 -22.38 -23.69
CA THR A 215 4.19 -23.65 -23.66
C THR A 215 2.86 -23.46 -22.94
N VAL A 216 1.82 -24.05 -23.45
CA VAL A 216 0.51 -24.16 -22.77
C VAL A 216 0.29 -25.61 -22.38
N THR A 217 -0.12 -25.86 -21.13
CA THR A 217 -0.58 -27.19 -20.70
C THR A 217 -2.07 -27.17 -20.41
N SER A 218 -2.74 -28.28 -20.77
CA SER A 218 -4.17 -28.43 -20.67
C SER A 218 -4.51 -29.62 -19.78
N TYR A 219 -5.53 -29.44 -18.94
CA TYR A 219 -6.02 -30.43 -17.96
C TYR A 219 -7.52 -30.52 -18.10
N SER A 220 -8.03 -31.68 -18.53
CA SER A 220 -9.43 -31.85 -18.89
C SER A 220 -10.14 -32.93 -18.06
N HIS A 221 -11.46 -33.06 -18.24
CA HIS A 221 -12.37 -34.01 -17.58
C HIS A 221 -12.48 -33.83 -16.06
N MET A 222 -12.12 -32.66 -15.54
CA MET A 222 -12.10 -32.38 -14.10
C MET A 222 -13.49 -32.36 -13.45
N SER A 223 -13.58 -32.73 -12.18
CA SER A 223 -14.80 -32.61 -11.37
C SER A 223 -15.00 -31.20 -10.80
N ALA A 224 -13.91 -30.50 -10.56
CA ALA A 224 -13.93 -29.14 -9.98
C ALA A 224 -12.69 -28.33 -10.39
N PHE A 225 -12.85 -27.03 -10.50
CA PHE A 225 -11.76 -26.06 -10.59
C PHE A 225 -11.24 -25.70 -9.18
N ALA A 226 -9.93 -25.49 -9.04
CA ALA A 226 -9.30 -24.93 -7.85
C ALA A 226 -8.67 -23.56 -8.10
N VAL A 227 -8.78 -23.07 -9.34
CA VAL A 227 -8.19 -21.82 -9.83
C VAL A 227 -9.16 -21.08 -10.72
N SER A 228 -8.90 -19.80 -10.97
CA SER A 228 -9.61 -18.92 -11.89
C SER A 228 -8.66 -18.36 -12.94
N VAL A 229 -9.20 -17.89 -14.06
CA VAL A 229 -8.43 -17.21 -15.11
C VAL A 229 -7.72 -15.98 -14.53
N GLY A 230 -6.42 -15.82 -14.84
CA GLY A 230 -5.54 -14.79 -14.32
C GLY A 230 -4.78 -15.18 -13.06
N ASP A 231 -5.08 -16.33 -12.44
CA ASP A 231 -4.31 -16.80 -11.28
C ASP A 231 -2.92 -17.24 -11.72
N THR A 232 -1.92 -16.93 -10.88
CA THR A 232 -0.55 -17.44 -11.03
C THR A 232 -0.39 -18.71 -10.23
N VAL A 233 0.10 -19.77 -10.85
CA VAL A 233 0.37 -21.07 -10.23
C VAL A 233 1.85 -21.44 -10.28
N GLN A 234 2.30 -22.22 -9.29
CA GLN A 234 3.63 -22.84 -9.28
C GLN A 234 3.52 -24.31 -9.74
N ALA A 235 4.66 -24.92 -10.07
CA ALA A 235 4.71 -26.34 -10.30
C ALA A 235 4.23 -27.11 -9.06
N GLY A 236 3.23 -27.98 -9.22
CA GLY A 236 2.63 -28.74 -8.13
C GLY A 236 1.41 -28.11 -7.47
N ASP A 237 1.09 -26.84 -7.79
CA ASP A 237 -0.13 -26.21 -7.28
C ASP A 237 -1.37 -26.89 -7.84
N LYS A 238 -2.37 -27.06 -6.98
CA LYS A 238 -3.64 -27.69 -7.36
C LYS A 238 -4.43 -26.78 -8.30
N VAL A 239 -4.72 -27.24 -9.50
CA VAL A 239 -5.57 -26.53 -10.50
C VAL A 239 -6.99 -27.07 -10.57
N GLY A 240 -7.22 -28.30 -10.06
CA GLY A 240 -8.54 -28.91 -10.04
C GLY A 240 -8.52 -30.28 -9.38
N ALA A 241 -9.50 -31.10 -9.74
CA ALA A 241 -9.61 -32.49 -9.28
C ALA A 241 -10.11 -33.38 -10.41
N ILE A 242 -9.61 -34.63 -10.48
CA ILE A 242 -10.04 -35.64 -11.44
C ILE A 242 -11.55 -35.85 -11.39
N GLY A 243 -12.18 -35.96 -12.55
CA GLY A 243 -13.59 -36.18 -12.73
C GLY A 243 -13.93 -37.04 -13.92
N VAL A 244 -15.16 -36.88 -14.41
CA VAL A 244 -15.72 -37.60 -15.54
C VAL A 244 -16.58 -36.64 -16.39
N THR A 245 -16.18 -35.38 -16.51
CA THR A 245 -16.93 -34.39 -17.29
C THR A 245 -16.51 -34.38 -18.76
N GLY A 246 -17.42 -33.98 -19.64
CA GLY A 246 -17.20 -34.04 -21.09
C GLY A 246 -17.31 -35.45 -21.68
N ASN A 247 -16.53 -35.71 -22.74
CA ASN A 247 -16.55 -37.03 -23.42
C ASN A 247 -15.46 -37.93 -22.82
N THR A 248 -15.81 -38.81 -21.89
CA THR A 248 -14.88 -39.70 -21.18
C THR A 248 -15.51 -41.05 -20.90
N THR A 249 -14.68 -42.09 -20.78
CA THR A 249 -15.11 -43.46 -20.46
C THR A 249 -14.90 -43.84 -18.99
N GLY A 250 -14.28 -42.96 -18.21
CA GLY A 250 -13.99 -43.19 -16.77
C GLY A 250 -13.18 -42.08 -16.16
N PRO A 251 -12.92 -42.13 -14.83
CA PRO A 251 -12.23 -41.07 -14.13
C PRO A 251 -10.74 -40.97 -14.49
N HIS A 252 -10.35 -39.85 -15.09
CA HIS A 252 -8.97 -39.54 -15.44
C HIS A 252 -8.79 -38.02 -15.60
N VAL A 253 -7.56 -37.54 -15.67
CA VAL A 253 -7.21 -36.27 -16.26
C VAL A 253 -6.58 -36.50 -17.64
N HIS A 254 -7.17 -35.93 -18.67
CA HIS A 254 -6.58 -35.83 -20.00
C HIS A 254 -5.63 -34.65 -20.01
N PHE A 255 -4.32 -34.94 -20.22
CA PHE A 255 -3.24 -33.97 -20.18
C PHE A 255 -2.65 -33.74 -21.55
N GLU A 256 -2.57 -32.47 -21.97
CA GLU A 256 -1.95 -32.06 -23.23
C GLU A 256 -0.82 -31.06 -23.01
N VAL A 257 0.15 -31.07 -23.91
CA VAL A 257 1.23 -30.11 -24.03
C VAL A 257 1.15 -29.45 -25.39
N LEU A 258 1.02 -28.13 -25.41
CA LEU A 258 0.84 -27.30 -26.60
C LEU A 258 1.99 -26.29 -26.68
N PRO A 259 3.09 -26.58 -27.38
CA PRO A 259 4.20 -25.63 -27.55
C PRO A 259 3.72 -24.37 -28.26
N GLY A 260 4.03 -23.19 -27.70
CA GLY A 260 3.58 -21.90 -28.23
C GLY A 260 2.04 -21.68 -28.16
N GLY A 261 1.30 -22.64 -27.61
CA GLY A 261 -0.17 -22.62 -27.62
C GLY A 261 -0.81 -23.19 -28.89
N ASP A 262 -0.01 -23.75 -29.79
CA ASP A 262 -0.43 -24.38 -31.03
C ASP A 262 -0.98 -25.81 -30.82
N GLY A 263 -0.90 -26.68 -31.83
CA GLY A 263 -1.36 -28.06 -31.75
C GLY A 263 -0.64 -28.89 -30.67
N PRO A 264 -1.32 -29.88 -30.06
CA PRO A 264 -0.73 -30.71 -29.02
C PRO A 264 0.36 -31.63 -29.55
N ILE A 265 1.38 -31.89 -28.75
CA ILE A 265 2.44 -32.87 -28.96
C ILE A 265 2.29 -34.04 -28.00
N ASP A 266 3.01 -35.18 -28.26
CA ASP A 266 3.05 -36.28 -27.30
C ASP A 266 3.63 -35.82 -25.96
N PRO A 267 2.83 -35.86 -24.88
CA PRO A 267 3.29 -35.44 -23.56
C PRO A 267 4.38 -36.34 -22.96
N LYS A 268 4.46 -37.60 -23.38
CA LYS A 268 5.34 -38.58 -22.75
C LYS A 268 6.82 -38.33 -23.00
N PRO A 269 7.31 -38.08 -24.23
CA PRO A 269 8.67 -37.59 -24.48
C PRO A 269 8.96 -36.27 -23.77
N TRP A 270 8.02 -35.30 -23.86
CA TRP A 270 8.17 -33.99 -23.23
C TRP A 270 8.39 -34.10 -21.72
N LEU A 271 7.61 -34.93 -21.00
CA LEU A 271 7.78 -35.17 -19.57
C LEU A 271 9.15 -35.82 -19.27
N ARG A 272 9.59 -36.76 -20.11
CA ARG A 272 10.91 -37.40 -19.96
C ARG A 272 12.08 -36.46 -20.14
N GLU A 273 12.02 -35.53 -21.10
CA GLU A 273 13.00 -34.47 -21.28
C GLU A 273 13.15 -33.58 -20.04
N HIS A 274 12.07 -33.47 -19.27
CA HIS A 274 12.05 -32.77 -17.99
C HIS A 274 12.40 -33.65 -16.76
N GLY A 275 12.91 -34.88 -17.01
CA GLY A 275 13.36 -35.77 -15.97
C GLY A 275 12.27 -36.57 -15.27
N LEU A 276 11.05 -36.60 -15.82
CA LEU A 276 9.91 -37.33 -15.27
C LEU A 276 9.67 -38.62 -16.06
N ASN A 277 9.20 -39.63 -15.39
CA ASN A 277 8.80 -40.89 -16.01
C ASN A 277 7.32 -41.16 -15.73
N PRO A 278 6.44 -40.74 -16.63
CA PRO A 278 5.00 -40.92 -16.50
C PRO A 278 4.54 -42.36 -16.69
#